data_8c166ebecb975eafe75696fa6e6c7a1d
#
_entry.id   8c166ebecb975eafe75696fa6e6c7a1d
#
_cell.length_a   1.000
_cell.length_b   1.000
_cell.length_c   1.000
_cell.angle_alpha   90.00
_cell.angle_beta   90.00
_cell.angle_gamma   90.00
#
_symmetry.space_group_name_H-M   'P 1'
#
loop_
_entity.id
_entity.type
_entity.pdbx_description
1 polymer ?
#
loop_
_entity_poly.entity_id
_entity_poly.type
_entity_poly.pdbx_seq_one_letter_code
_entity_poly.pdbx_strand_id
1 'polypeptide(L)'
;MRLFQYHLRITMKRPSLLFTLLFVSFGAFAQKDVIKIQSCDNSMIQHQVDSLKLLYNKDGFVLLKEASVAMESEYELPVIVPLAEGGWYQFVFVGDYTSKLYEVRMYDWNEKMVVYQKKQWGDVDGNVISYSYIPKFTEYHMMKPVQVNKKKKTNLCGYVMLFKKTKQEGDSSVTGR
;
A
#
# COMPACT_ATOMS: atom_id res chain seq x y z
N MET A 1 9.68 2.76 89.48
CA MET A 1 9.12 3.42 88.29
C MET A 1 9.36 2.46 87.08
N ARG A 2 8.32 1.70 86.66
CA ARG A 2 8.43 0.64 85.68
C ARG A 2 8.06 1.21 84.30
N LEU A 3 8.99 1.19 83.36
CA LEU A 3 8.78 1.53 81.96
C LEU A 3 8.27 0.29 81.22
N PHE A 4 7.05 0.37 80.69
CA PHE A 4 6.44 -0.64 79.84
C PHE A 4 6.96 -0.46 78.41
N GLN A 5 7.71 -1.43 77.89
CA GLN A 5 8.03 -1.51 76.43
C GLN A 5 6.93 -2.28 75.74
N TYR A 6 6.21 -1.57 74.85
CA TYR A 6 5.30 -2.21 73.90
C TYR A 6 6.06 -2.66 72.70
N HIS A 7 6.20 -3.95 72.51
CA HIS A 7 6.66 -4.53 71.24
C HIS A 7 5.49 -4.58 70.30
N LEU A 8 5.56 -3.70 69.27
CA LEU A 8 4.66 -3.74 68.12
C LEU A 8 5.16 -4.84 67.16
N ARG A 9 4.51 -6.00 67.14
CA ARG A 9 4.71 -7.03 66.12
C ARG A 9 3.93 -6.64 64.89
N ILE A 10 4.63 -6.12 63.87
CA ILE A 10 4.09 -5.93 62.54
C ILE A 10 4.09 -7.30 61.86
N THR A 11 2.95 -7.95 61.80
CA THR A 11 2.74 -9.13 60.95
C THR A 11 2.55 -8.65 59.50
N MET A 12 3.63 -8.67 58.71
CA MET A 12 3.55 -8.50 57.27
C MET A 12 2.76 -9.68 56.67
N LYS A 13 1.48 -9.46 56.39
CA LYS A 13 0.68 -10.36 55.56
C LYS A 13 1.25 -10.24 54.13
N ARG A 14 1.78 -11.36 53.64
CA ARG A 14 2.25 -11.50 52.26
C ARG A 14 1.11 -11.14 51.32
N PRO A 15 1.27 -10.13 50.43
CA PRO A 15 0.25 -9.85 49.42
C PRO A 15 0.18 -11.07 48.53
N SER A 16 -1.05 -11.52 48.34
CA SER A 16 -1.40 -12.74 47.62
C SER A 16 -0.82 -12.72 46.20
N LEU A 17 -0.08 -13.77 45.89
CA LEU A 17 0.48 -14.06 44.56
C LEU A 17 -0.60 -14.08 43.46
N LEU A 18 -1.88 -14.16 43.85
CA LEU A 18 -3.04 -14.10 42.97
C LEU A 18 -3.29 -12.72 42.37
N PHE A 19 -2.85 -11.63 43.02
CA PHE A 19 -3.06 -10.27 42.45
C PHE A 19 -2.08 -9.92 41.35
N THR A 20 -0.89 -10.51 41.35
CA THR A 20 0.11 -10.33 40.30
C THR A 20 -0.21 -11.10 39.04
N LEU A 21 -0.95 -12.20 39.12
CA LEU A 21 -1.38 -12.97 37.93
C LEU A 21 -2.52 -12.29 37.15
N LEU A 22 -3.32 -11.45 37.84
CA LEU A 22 -4.43 -10.73 37.17
C LEU A 22 -3.94 -9.56 36.31
N PHE A 23 -2.76 -8.99 36.58
CA PHE A 23 -2.20 -7.88 35.79
C PHE A 23 -1.51 -8.31 34.49
N VAL A 24 -1.09 -9.57 34.39
CA VAL A 24 -0.39 -10.09 33.21
C VAL A 24 -1.38 -10.49 32.10
N SER A 25 -2.64 -10.70 32.41
CA SER A 25 -3.67 -11.12 31.44
C SER A 25 -4.28 -9.95 30.65
N PHE A 26 -4.02 -8.69 30.98
CA PHE A 26 -4.52 -7.53 30.24
C PHE A 26 -3.60 -7.03 29.11
N GLY A 27 -2.40 -7.61 28.96
CA GLY A 27 -1.42 -7.19 27.97
C GLY A 27 -1.51 -7.88 26.59
N ALA A 28 -2.47 -8.77 26.37
CA ALA A 28 -2.49 -9.62 25.16
C ALA A 28 -3.54 -9.22 24.10
N PHE A 29 -4.22 -8.11 24.26
CA PHE A 29 -5.00 -7.51 23.17
C PHE A 29 -4.14 -6.50 22.42
N ALA A 30 -2.98 -6.93 21.91
CA ALA A 30 -2.29 -6.20 20.87
C ALA A 30 -3.21 -6.22 19.63
N GLN A 31 -3.76 -5.07 19.36
CA GLN A 31 -4.61 -4.74 18.23
C GLN A 31 -4.00 -5.28 16.94
N LYS A 32 -4.58 -6.31 16.40
CA LYS A 32 -4.48 -6.61 14.98
C LYS A 32 -5.44 -5.69 14.24
N ASP A 33 -5.18 -4.41 14.23
CA ASP A 33 -5.65 -3.51 13.18
C ASP A 33 -4.83 -3.78 11.92
N VAL A 34 -4.97 -4.97 11.40
CA VAL A 34 -4.76 -5.21 10.00
C VAL A 34 -5.88 -4.41 9.33
N ILE A 35 -5.53 -3.25 8.77
CA ILE A 35 -6.35 -2.60 7.76
C ILE A 35 -6.59 -3.70 6.72
N LYS A 36 -7.73 -4.36 6.82
CA LYS A 36 -8.18 -5.28 5.78
C LYS A 36 -8.49 -4.36 4.61
N ILE A 37 -7.51 -4.19 3.71
CA ILE A 37 -7.76 -3.66 2.38
C ILE A 37 -8.80 -4.63 1.82
N GLN A 38 -10.05 -4.19 1.81
CA GLN A 38 -11.14 -5.01 1.36
C GLN A 38 -10.93 -5.21 -0.13
N SER A 39 -10.53 -6.41 -0.52
CA SER A 39 -10.39 -6.75 -1.93
C SER A 39 -11.75 -6.61 -2.61
N CYS A 40 -11.76 -6.07 -3.80
CA CYS A 40 -12.96 -6.02 -4.60
C CYS A 40 -12.95 -7.17 -5.62
N ASP A 41 -14.10 -7.80 -5.81
CA ASP A 41 -14.32 -8.80 -6.85
C ASP A 41 -15.13 -8.16 -7.98
N ASN A 42 -14.45 -7.88 -9.10
CA ASN A 42 -15.07 -7.32 -10.30
C ASN A 42 -14.45 -7.97 -11.53
N SER A 43 -15.21 -8.84 -12.17
CA SER A 43 -14.76 -9.63 -13.33
C SER A 43 -14.27 -8.78 -14.51
N MET A 44 -14.88 -7.61 -14.77
CA MET A 44 -14.46 -6.72 -15.85
C MET A 44 -13.08 -6.11 -15.58
N ILE A 45 -12.84 -5.68 -14.35
CA ILE A 45 -11.51 -5.16 -13.93
C ILE A 45 -10.50 -6.29 -14.00
N GLN A 46 -10.85 -7.50 -13.56
CA GLN A 46 -9.95 -8.64 -13.61
C GLN A 46 -9.51 -8.97 -15.04
N HIS A 47 -10.43 -8.96 -16.02
CA HIS A 47 -10.07 -9.15 -17.43
C HIS A 47 -9.13 -8.07 -17.97
N GLN A 48 -9.36 -6.80 -17.60
CA GLN A 48 -8.43 -5.72 -17.98
C GLN A 48 -7.05 -5.92 -17.34
N VAL A 49 -7.00 -6.27 -16.06
CA VAL A 49 -5.78 -6.54 -15.31
C VAL A 49 -4.98 -7.67 -15.96
N ASP A 50 -5.63 -8.79 -16.28
CA ASP A 50 -4.98 -9.95 -16.90
C ASP A 50 -4.43 -9.61 -18.29
N SER A 51 -5.18 -8.84 -19.07
CA SER A 51 -4.74 -8.36 -20.40
C SER A 51 -3.51 -7.43 -20.28
N LEU A 52 -3.51 -6.52 -19.31
CA LEU A 52 -2.38 -5.61 -19.05
C LEU A 52 -1.14 -6.37 -18.55
N LYS A 53 -1.32 -7.39 -17.70
CA LYS A 53 -0.22 -8.26 -17.27
C LYS A 53 0.44 -8.97 -18.47
N LEU A 54 -0.37 -9.52 -19.37
CA LEU A 54 0.14 -10.16 -20.57
C LEU A 54 0.88 -9.17 -21.47
N LEU A 55 0.34 -7.97 -21.66
CA LEU A 55 0.96 -6.91 -22.46
C LEU A 55 2.33 -6.54 -21.90
N TYR A 56 2.41 -6.16 -20.62
CA TYR A 56 3.67 -5.75 -19.99
C TYR A 56 4.68 -6.89 -19.91
N ASN A 57 4.24 -8.13 -19.71
CA ASN A 57 5.14 -9.28 -19.73
C ASN A 57 5.78 -9.48 -21.12
N LYS A 58 5.02 -9.35 -22.22
CA LYS A 58 5.57 -9.38 -23.59
C LYS A 58 6.59 -8.28 -23.81
N ASP A 59 6.38 -7.11 -23.21
CA ASP A 59 7.30 -5.97 -23.28
C ASP A 59 8.50 -6.11 -22.35
N GLY A 60 8.70 -7.27 -21.70
CA GLY A 60 9.83 -7.58 -20.82
C GLY A 60 9.75 -6.93 -19.44
N PHE A 61 8.56 -6.62 -18.96
CA PHE A 61 8.33 -6.21 -17.59
C PHE A 61 7.90 -7.40 -16.74
N VAL A 62 8.37 -7.44 -15.49
CA VAL A 62 7.98 -8.41 -14.48
C VAL A 62 7.12 -7.71 -13.42
N LEU A 63 5.99 -8.33 -13.08
CA LEU A 63 5.13 -7.86 -12.00
C LEU A 63 5.84 -8.00 -10.66
N LEU A 64 6.00 -6.90 -9.91
CA LEU A 64 6.59 -6.88 -8.58
C LEU A 64 5.54 -6.92 -7.47
N LYS A 65 4.48 -6.12 -7.63
CA LYS A 65 3.40 -6.00 -6.64
C LYS A 65 2.09 -5.73 -7.32
N GLU A 66 1.03 -6.22 -6.72
CA GLU A 66 -0.34 -5.90 -7.11
C GLU A 66 -1.26 -5.91 -5.89
N ALA A 67 -2.34 -5.14 -5.99
CA ALA A 67 -3.39 -5.12 -4.98
C ALA A 67 -4.73 -4.78 -5.61
N SER A 68 -5.76 -5.55 -5.26
CA SER A 68 -7.16 -5.22 -5.49
C SER A 68 -7.68 -4.50 -4.25
N VAL A 69 -8.32 -3.34 -4.44
CA VAL A 69 -8.73 -2.47 -3.33
C VAL A 69 -10.14 -1.92 -3.52
N ALA A 70 -10.93 -1.92 -2.45
CA ALA A 70 -12.17 -1.18 -2.40
C ALA A 70 -11.86 0.26 -1.97
N MET A 71 -12.26 1.22 -2.78
CA MET A 71 -11.99 2.65 -2.59
C MET A 71 -13.27 3.43 -2.33
N GLU A 72 -13.13 4.56 -1.65
CA GLU A 72 -14.16 5.57 -1.59
C GLU A 72 -13.94 6.61 -2.69
N SER A 73 -15.04 7.20 -3.17
CA SER A 73 -14.98 8.29 -4.14
C SER A 73 -14.27 9.51 -3.55
N GLU A 74 -13.33 10.09 -4.30
CA GLU A 74 -12.55 11.28 -3.92
C GLU A 74 -11.51 11.03 -2.83
N TYR A 75 -11.38 9.80 -2.33
CA TYR A 75 -10.39 9.45 -1.32
C TYR A 75 -9.04 9.06 -1.97
N GLU A 76 -7.95 9.61 -1.44
CA GLU A 76 -6.58 9.25 -1.84
C GLU A 76 -6.15 7.96 -1.13
N LEU A 77 -5.90 6.88 -1.87
CA LEU A 77 -5.38 5.65 -1.31
C LEU A 77 -3.84 5.65 -1.36
N PRO A 78 -3.14 5.77 -0.23
CA PRO A 78 -1.67 5.75 -0.26
C PRO A 78 -1.13 4.33 -0.48
N VAL A 79 -0.35 4.15 -1.54
CA VAL A 79 0.40 2.92 -1.83
C VAL A 79 1.89 3.24 -1.80
N ILE A 80 2.61 2.70 -0.82
CA ILE A 80 4.04 2.94 -0.62
C ILE A 80 4.84 1.79 -1.19
N VAL A 81 5.84 2.12 -2.01
CA VAL A 81 6.71 1.15 -2.68
C VAL A 81 8.17 1.59 -2.64
N PRO A 82 9.12 0.68 -2.33
CA PRO A 82 10.54 0.96 -2.48
C PRO A 82 10.92 0.84 -3.96
N LEU A 83 11.60 1.85 -4.50
CA LEU A 83 12.13 1.85 -5.86
C LEU A 83 13.64 2.01 -5.82
N ALA A 84 14.36 1.21 -6.63
CA ALA A 84 15.81 1.30 -6.75
C ALA A 84 16.19 2.30 -7.85
N GLU A 85 17.23 3.08 -7.58
CA GLU A 85 17.83 4.03 -8.53
C GLU A 85 18.07 3.40 -9.91
N GLY A 86 17.75 4.15 -10.96
CA GLY A 86 17.94 3.72 -12.35
C GLY A 86 17.06 2.56 -12.81
N GLY A 87 16.25 1.98 -11.92
CA GLY A 87 15.29 0.94 -12.29
C GLY A 87 14.18 1.52 -13.16
N TRP A 88 13.83 0.84 -14.26
CA TRP A 88 12.70 1.25 -15.08
C TRP A 88 11.42 0.57 -14.57
N TYR A 89 10.52 1.34 -13.96
CA TYR A 89 9.27 0.86 -13.41
C TYR A 89 8.08 1.30 -14.25
N GLN A 90 7.06 0.47 -14.29
CA GLN A 90 5.75 0.76 -14.88
C GLN A 90 4.69 0.65 -13.81
N PHE A 91 3.98 1.74 -13.56
CA PHE A 91 2.83 1.78 -12.67
C PHE A 91 1.55 1.71 -13.47
N VAL A 92 0.59 0.95 -12.96
CA VAL A 92 -0.74 0.81 -13.57
C VAL A 92 -1.80 0.90 -12.48
N PHE A 93 -2.77 1.76 -12.69
CA PHE A 93 -3.99 1.82 -11.90
C PHE A 93 -5.18 1.57 -12.81
N VAL A 94 -6.00 0.58 -12.46
CA VAL A 94 -7.27 0.27 -13.13
C VAL A 94 -8.39 0.64 -12.15
N GLY A 95 -9.17 1.65 -12.47
CA GLY A 95 -10.28 2.11 -11.63
C GLY A 95 -11.62 1.47 -11.99
N ASP A 96 -12.63 1.70 -11.15
CA ASP A 96 -14.01 1.28 -11.38
C ASP A 96 -14.55 1.98 -12.64
N TYR A 97 -15.00 1.21 -13.61
CA TYR A 97 -15.49 1.74 -14.91
C TYR A 97 -16.71 2.67 -14.78
N THR A 98 -17.40 2.67 -13.63
CA THR A 98 -18.51 3.58 -13.36
C THR A 98 -18.06 4.96 -12.89
N SER A 99 -16.79 5.13 -12.54
CA SER A 99 -16.22 6.42 -12.16
C SER A 99 -16.08 7.35 -13.37
N LYS A 100 -16.00 8.66 -13.11
CA LYS A 100 -15.95 9.69 -14.17
C LYS A 100 -14.61 10.39 -14.26
N LEU A 101 -13.78 10.24 -13.23
CA LEU A 101 -12.47 10.83 -13.15
C LEU A 101 -11.53 9.87 -12.44
N TYR A 102 -10.31 9.79 -12.93
CA TYR A 102 -9.24 9.00 -12.36
C TYR A 102 -7.99 9.88 -12.30
N GLU A 103 -7.32 9.85 -11.16
CA GLU A 103 -6.05 10.55 -10.95
C GLU A 103 -5.06 9.62 -10.25
N VAL A 104 -3.79 9.80 -10.57
CA VAL A 104 -2.69 9.22 -9.81
C VAL A 104 -1.66 10.30 -9.58
N ARG A 105 -1.31 10.52 -8.32
CA ARG A 105 -0.22 11.37 -7.89
C ARG A 105 0.86 10.51 -7.28
N MET A 106 2.11 10.76 -7.62
CA MET A 106 3.24 10.06 -7.03
C MET A 106 4.21 11.06 -6.42
N TYR A 107 4.66 10.75 -5.23
CA TYR A 107 5.56 11.58 -4.43
C TYR A 107 6.84 10.79 -4.12
N ASP A 108 7.98 11.50 -4.09
CA ASP A 108 9.23 10.98 -3.58
C ASP A 108 9.28 10.99 -2.03
N TRP A 109 10.40 10.59 -1.45
CA TRP A 109 10.59 10.58 0.00
C TRP A 109 10.54 11.98 0.63
N ASN A 110 10.84 13.03 -0.13
CA ASN A 110 10.77 14.42 0.32
C ASN A 110 9.38 15.04 0.10
N GLU A 111 8.36 14.23 -0.10
CA GLU A 111 6.97 14.65 -0.38
C GLU A 111 6.83 15.55 -1.63
N LYS A 112 7.83 15.54 -2.50
CA LYS A 112 7.76 16.24 -3.77
C LYS A 112 6.98 15.41 -4.78
N MET A 113 5.98 16.01 -5.41
CA MET A 113 5.23 15.35 -6.48
C MET A 113 6.13 15.15 -7.72
N VAL A 114 6.36 13.90 -8.09
CA VAL A 114 7.22 13.50 -9.22
C VAL A 114 6.42 13.05 -10.43
N VAL A 115 5.17 12.60 -10.23
CA VAL A 115 4.24 12.23 -11.31
C VAL A 115 2.83 12.71 -10.96
N TYR A 116 2.14 13.24 -11.98
CA TYR A 116 0.70 13.50 -11.95
C TYR A 116 0.07 13.03 -13.26
N GLN A 117 -0.91 12.15 -13.16
CA GLN A 117 -1.68 11.65 -14.29
C GLN A 117 -3.17 11.81 -13.99
N LYS A 118 -3.94 12.21 -15.00
CA LYS A 118 -5.37 12.39 -14.92
C LYS A 118 -6.04 11.91 -16.19
N LYS A 119 -7.13 11.18 -16.02
CA LYS A 119 -8.00 10.75 -17.12
C LYS A 119 -9.46 10.96 -16.76
N GLN A 120 -10.28 11.19 -17.76
CA GLN A 120 -11.72 11.37 -17.61
C GLN A 120 -12.47 10.27 -18.35
N TRP A 121 -13.70 10.04 -17.94
CA TRP A 121 -14.58 9.16 -18.65
C TRP A 121 -14.78 9.65 -20.11
N GLY A 122 -14.59 8.74 -21.07
CA GLY A 122 -14.61 9.06 -22.50
C GLY A 122 -13.23 9.15 -23.13
N ASP A 123 -12.17 9.27 -22.33
CA ASP A 123 -10.80 9.08 -22.84
C ASP A 123 -10.59 7.62 -23.27
N VAL A 124 -9.67 7.40 -24.21
CA VAL A 124 -9.24 6.04 -24.58
C VAL A 124 -8.66 5.37 -23.34
N ASP A 125 -9.14 4.16 -23.03
CA ASP A 125 -8.80 3.42 -21.80
C ASP A 125 -9.01 4.27 -20.53
N GLY A 126 -10.12 5.02 -20.50
CA GLY A 126 -10.37 6.07 -19.52
C GLY A 126 -10.28 5.66 -18.05
N ASN A 127 -10.55 4.37 -17.72
CA ASN A 127 -10.41 3.85 -16.36
C ASN A 127 -9.00 3.30 -16.05
N VAL A 128 -8.05 3.35 -17.00
CA VAL A 128 -6.67 2.87 -16.84
C VAL A 128 -5.71 4.04 -16.86
N ILE A 129 -4.97 4.24 -15.78
CA ILE A 129 -3.80 5.13 -15.75
C ILE A 129 -2.54 4.27 -15.75
N SER A 130 -1.64 4.54 -16.67
CA SER A 130 -0.39 3.82 -16.81
C SER A 130 0.73 4.79 -17.14
N TYR A 131 1.88 4.69 -16.45
CA TYR A 131 3.04 5.52 -16.69
C TYR A 131 4.34 4.84 -16.30
N SER A 132 5.41 5.19 -16.99
CA SER A 132 6.77 4.76 -16.68
C SER A 132 7.47 5.75 -15.74
N TYR A 133 8.33 5.24 -14.87
CA TYR A 133 9.14 6.06 -14.00
C TYR A 133 10.51 5.42 -13.73
N ILE A 134 11.56 6.25 -13.75
CA ILE A 134 12.92 5.86 -13.42
C ILE A 134 13.37 6.73 -12.24
N PRO A 135 13.48 6.17 -11.02
CA PRO A 135 13.90 6.94 -9.85
C PRO A 135 15.36 7.37 -9.93
N LYS A 136 15.63 8.58 -9.46
CA LYS A 136 16.99 9.14 -9.40
C LYS A 136 17.78 8.64 -8.17
N PHE A 137 17.09 8.14 -7.17
CA PHE A 137 17.66 7.63 -5.93
C PHE A 137 16.90 6.37 -5.50
N THR A 138 17.59 5.51 -4.75
CA THR A 138 16.94 4.36 -4.11
C THR A 138 16.20 4.84 -2.86
N GLU A 139 14.87 4.93 -2.94
CA GLU A 139 14.04 5.46 -1.87
C GLU A 139 12.60 4.93 -1.95
N TYR A 140 11.80 5.24 -0.91
CA TYR A 140 10.38 4.97 -0.95
C TYR A 140 9.64 6.06 -1.75
N HIS A 141 8.68 5.61 -2.54
CA HIS A 141 7.75 6.48 -3.24
C HIS A 141 6.33 6.18 -2.79
N MET A 142 5.50 7.22 -2.71
CA MET A 142 4.09 7.09 -2.36
C MET A 142 3.22 7.41 -3.58
N MET A 143 2.49 6.42 -4.05
CA MET A 143 1.50 6.58 -5.10
C MET A 143 0.11 6.74 -4.47
N LYS A 144 -0.65 7.71 -4.93
CA LYS A 144 -2.00 8.03 -4.44
C LYS A 144 -3.00 7.99 -5.61
N PRO A 145 -3.58 6.83 -5.93
CA PRO A 145 -4.70 6.75 -6.85
C PRO A 145 -5.96 7.34 -6.22
N VAL A 146 -6.73 8.03 -7.06
CA VAL A 146 -8.03 8.61 -6.75
C VAL A 146 -8.98 8.28 -7.87
N GLN A 147 -10.24 8.01 -7.53
CA GLN A 147 -11.31 7.92 -8.50
C GLN A 147 -12.55 8.66 -8.00
N VAL A 148 -13.29 9.27 -8.92
CA VAL A 148 -14.44 10.07 -8.59
C VAL A 148 -15.70 9.51 -9.24
N ASN A 149 -16.66 9.16 -8.39
CA ASN A 149 -17.98 8.74 -8.79
C ASN A 149 -19.04 9.51 -7.99
N LYS A 150 -19.81 10.36 -8.67
CA LYS A 150 -20.84 11.20 -8.00
C LYS A 150 -22.03 10.39 -7.49
N LYS A 151 -22.31 9.24 -8.10
CA LYS A 151 -23.47 8.40 -7.78
C LYS A 151 -23.14 7.30 -6.75
N LYS A 152 -21.99 6.64 -6.91
CA LYS A 152 -21.51 5.57 -6.03
C LYS A 152 -20.33 6.12 -5.22
N LYS A 153 -20.51 6.33 -3.92
CA LYS A 153 -19.51 6.97 -3.06
C LYS A 153 -18.53 5.99 -2.41
N THR A 154 -18.95 4.74 -2.20
CA THR A 154 -18.17 3.70 -1.52
C THR A 154 -18.08 2.42 -2.36
N ASN A 155 -17.18 1.53 -2.00
CA ASN A 155 -16.96 0.24 -2.66
C ASN A 155 -16.70 0.37 -4.17
N LEU A 156 -15.98 1.40 -4.58
CA LEU A 156 -15.44 1.50 -5.93
C LEU A 156 -14.26 0.55 -6.06
N CYS A 157 -14.28 -0.28 -7.10
CA CYS A 157 -13.19 -1.19 -7.33
C CYS A 157 -11.98 -0.47 -7.91
N GLY A 158 -10.79 -0.73 -7.37
CA GLY A 158 -9.52 -0.28 -7.89
C GLY A 158 -8.52 -1.43 -7.92
N TYR A 159 -7.60 -1.40 -8.88
CA TYR A 159 -6.51 -2.35 -8.97
C TYR A 159 -5.21 -1.61 -9.26
N VAL A 160 -4.18 -1.90 -8.47
CA VAL A 160 -2.87 -1.26 -8.59
C VAL A 160 -1.83 -2.31 -8.93
N MET A 161 -0.98 -2.04 -9.91
CA MET A 161 0.13 -2.90 -10.31
C MET A 161 1.42 -2.10 -10.41
N LEU A 162 2.52 -2.70 -9.97
CA LEU A 162 3.87 -2.23 -10.14
C LEU A 162 4.68 -3.29 -10.89
N PHE A 163 5.22 -2.91 -12.03
CA PHE A 163 6.13 -3.74 -12.81
C PHE A 163 7.52 -3.13 -12.83
N LYS A 164 8.51 -3.96 -13.12
CA LYS A 164 9.90 -3.55 -13.36
C LYS A 164 10.39 -4.15 -14.67
N LYS A 165 11.04 -3.34 -15.51
CA LYS A 165 11.72 -3.81 -16.72
C LYS A 165 12.88 -4.71 -16.31
N THR A 166 12.90 -5.93 -16.83
CA THR A 166 14.08 -6.79 -16.72
C THR A 166 15.11 -6.36 -17.75
N LYS A 167 16.39 -6.37 -17.38
CA LYS A 167 17.46 -6.22 -18.35
C LYS A 167 17.37 -7.42 -19.31
N GLN A 168 17.18 -7.19 -20.61
CA GLN A 168 17.38 -8.24 -21.58
C GLN A 168 18.87 -8.65 -21.52
N GLU A 169 19.13 -9.92 -21.31
CA GLU A 169 20.49 -10.53 -21.40
C GLU A 169 20.98 -10.53 -22.86
N GLY A 170 20.97 -9.40 -23.52
CA GLY A 170 21.32 -9.28 -24.95
C GLY A 170 22.16 -8.06 -25.31
N ASP A 171 22.39 -7.12 -24.38
CA ASP A 171 23.07 -5.86 -24.71
C ASP A 171 24.54 -5.79 -24.19
N SER A 172 25.16 -6.93 -24.00
CA SER A 172 26.58 -7.01 -23.61
C SER A 172 27.55 -7.37 -24.73
N SER A 173 27.22 -7.05 -25.98
CA SER A 173 28.15 -7.28 -27.09
C SER A 173 28.24 -6.14 -28.08
N VAL A 174 28.73 -4.95 -27.65
CA VAL A 174 29.53 -4.06 -28.53
C VAL A 174 30.39 -3.15 -27.62
N THR A 175 31.45 -3.69 -27.06
CA THR A 175 32.63 -2.91 -26.70
C THR A 175 33.86 -3.75 -27.09
N GLY A 176 34.32 -3.57 -28.29
CA GLY A 176 35.52 -4.22 -28.73
C GLY A 176 35.88 -3.88 -30.15
N ARG A 177 36.39 -2.68 -30.38
CA ARG A 177 37.59 -2.43 -31.21
C ARG A 177 37.81 -0.95 -31.40
#